data_c0aca06574cdff1ff170b87b9ff61bfb
#
_entry.id   c0aca06574cdff1ff170b87b9ff61bfb
#
_cell.length_a   1.000
_cell.length_b   1.000
_cell.length_c   1.000
_cell.angle_alpha   90.00
_cell.angle_beta   90.00
_cell.angle_gamma   90.00
#
_symmetry.space_group_name_H-M   'P 1'
#
loop_
_entity.id
_entity.type
_entity.pdbx_description
1 polymer ?
#
loop_
_entity_poly.entity_id
_entity_poly.type
_entity_poly.pdbx_seq_one_letter_code
_entity_poly.pdbx_strand_id
1 'polypeptide(L)' 'MDLDLENLRLRLRLTQSELAEIMEISQRRVSAIENGPDIQLSTLRKYVESLGANLEVNAIM' A
#
# COMPACT_ATOMS: atom_id res chain seq x y z
N MET A 1 9.98 -9.85 12.52
CA MET A 1 10.38 -8.77 11.60
C MET A 1 9.24 -7.79 11.46
N ASP A 2 9.49 -6.56 11.79
CA ASP A 2 8.44 -5.55 11.75
C ASP A 2 8.37 -4.91 10.37
N LEU A 3 7.30 -5.22 9.67
CA LEU A 3 7.05 -4.63 8.37
C LEU A 3 6.14 -3.45 8.56
N ASP A 4 6.66 -2.26 8.40
CA ASP A 4 5.90 -1.04 8.54
C ASP A 4 5.39 -0.60 7.16
N LEU A 5 4.18 -1.05 6.84
CA LEU A 5 3.57 -0.77 5.54
C LEU A 5 3.32 0.72 5.34
N GLU A 6 2.88 1.39 6.40
CA GLU A 6 2.65 2.84 6.33
C GLU A 6 3.93 3.57 5.95
N ASN A 7 5.04 3.19 6.54
CA ASN A 7 6.32 3.81 6.27
C ASN A 7 6.75 3.60 4.82
N LEU A 8 6.53 2.39 4.30
CA LEU A 8 6.83 2.10 2.91
C LEU A 8 6.00 2.98 1.98
N ARG A 9 4.72 3.12 2.29
CA ARG A 9 3.83 3.97 1.49
C ARG A 9 4.28 5.43 1.52
N LEU A 10 4.61 5.92 2.69
CA LEU A 10 5.04 7.31 2.86
C LEU A 10 6.35 7.62 2.14
N ARG A 11 7.25 6.66 2.06
CA ARG A 11 8.50 6.82 1.32
C ARG A 11 8.25 7.06 -0.17
N LEU A 12 7.15 6.54 -0.67
CA LEU A 12 6.75 6.74 -2.06
C LEU A 12 5.83 7.94 -2.23
N ARG A 13 5.63 8.71 -1.16
CA ARG A 13 4.81 9.92 -1.15
C ARG A 13 3.36 9.66 -1.56
N LEU A 14 2.84 8.51 -1.14
CA LEU A 14 1.45 8.15 -1.39
C LEU A 14 0.62 8.37 -0.14
N THR A 15 -0.56 8.97 -0.31
CA THR A 15 -1.54 9.04 0.77
C THR A 15 -2.31 7.72 0.81
N GLN A 16 -3.01 7.46 1.92
CA GLN A 16 -3.89 6.30 2.00
C GLN A 16 -4.97 6.36 0.92
N SER A 17 -5.47 7.56 0.65
CA SER A 17 -6.49 7.75 -0.36
C SER A 17 -5.99 7.39 -1.76
N GLU A 18 -4.77 7.80 -2.08
CA GLU A 18 -4.18 7.49 -3.36
C GLU A 18 -3.94 5.99 -3.54
N LEU A 19 -3.43 5.34 -2.48
CA LEU A 19 -3.20 3.91 -2.53
C LEU A 19 -4.51 3.14 -2.62
N ALA A 20 -5.56 3.62 -1.93
CA ALA A 20 -6.88 3.01 -2.01
C ALA A 20 -7.39 3.00 -3.45
N GLU A 21 -7.18 4.10 -4.18
CA GLU A 21 -7.58 4.17 -5.58
C GLU A 21 -6.81 3.15 -6.43
N ILE A 22 -5.50 3.05 -6.20
CA ILE A 22 -4.68 2.09 -6.94
C ILE A 22 -5.13 0.65 -6.69
N MET A 23 -5.44 0.34 -5.44
CA MET A 23 -5.87 -1.00 -5.05
C MET A 23 -7.35 -1.25 -5.31
N GLU A 24 -8.10 -0.22 -5.68
CA GLU A 24 -9.55 -0.29 -5.90
C GLU A 24 -10.30 -0.76 -4.64
N ILE A 25 -9.88 -0.23 -3.50
CA ILE A 25 -10.52 -0.49 -2.21
C ILE A 25 -10.75 0.84 -1.50
N SER A 26 -11.45 0.80 -0.37
CA SER A 26 -11.70 2.02 0.40
C SER A 26 -10.46 2.44 1.19
N GLN A 27 -10.39 3.73 1.51
CA GLN A 27 -9.32 4.25 2.36
C GLN A 27 -9.36 3.59 3.74
N ARG A 28 -10.57 3.33 4.25
CA ARG A 28 -10.74 2.63 5.52
C ARG A 28 -10.08 1.26 5.47
N ARG A 29 -10.18 0.57 4.34
CA ARG A 29 -9.57 -0.74 4.17
C ARG A 29 -8.05 -0.64 4.19
N VAL A 30 -7.49 0.37 3.53
CA VAL A 30 -6.04 0.60 3.55
C VAL A 30 -5.58 0.84 4.98
N SER A 31 -6.31 1.67 5.72
CA SER A 31 -5.99 1.94 7.13
C SER A 31 -6.02 0.66 7.96
N ALA A 32 -7.02 -0.19 7.74
CA ALA A 32 -7.14 -1.45 8.46
C ALA A 32 -5.96 -2.38 8.15
N ILE A 33 -5.53 -2.41 6.90
CA ILE A 33 -4.39 -3.22 6.49
C ILE A 33 -3.12 -2.74 7.19
N GLU A 34 -2.92 -1.43 7.27
CA GLU A 34 -1.71 -0.86 7.87
C GLU A 34 -1.68 -1.01 9.38
N ASN A 35 -2.83 -0.99 10.03
CA ASN A 35 -2.92 -1.02 11.49
C ASN A 35 -3.36 -2.36 12.06
N GLY A 36 -3.77 -3.29 11.23
CA GLY A 36 -4.25 -4.59 11.67
C GLY A 36 -3.11 -5.49 12.14
N PRO A 37 -3.34 -6.27 13.19
CA PRO A 37 -2.31 -7.18 13.71
C PRO A 37 -2.08 -8.40 12.81
N ASP A 38 -3.11 -8.80 12.07
CA ASP A 38 -3.03 -9.99 11.22
C ASP A 38 -3.41 -9.62 9.80
N ILE A 39 -2.46 -9.78 8.92
CA ILE A 39 -2.65 -9.52 7.50
C ILE A 39 -2.52 -10.82 6.73
N GLN A 40 -3.48 -11.09 5.84
CA GLN A 40 -3.37 -12.25 4.97
C GLN A 40 -2.26 -12.01 3.95
N LEU A 41 -1.55 -13.07 3.62
CA LEU A 41 -0.44 -12.97 2.69
C LEU A 41 -0.88 -12.41 1.33
N SER A 42 -2.06 -12.80 0.86
CA SER A 42 -2.59 -12.30 -0.41
C SER A 42 -2.83 -10.79 -0.36
N THR A 43 -3.32 -10.30 0.78
CA THR A 43 -3.57 -8.87 0.96
C THR A 43 -2.25 -8.10 1.01
N LEU A 44 -1.27 -8.64 1.72
CA LEU A 44 0.05 -8.05 1.81
C LEU A 44 0.68 -7.95 0.43
N ARG A 45 0.58 -9.02 -0.36
CA ARG A 45 1.12 -9.05 -1.71
C ARG A 45 0.50 -7.96 -2.58
N LYS A 46 -0.82 -7.82 -2.53
CA LYS A 46 -1.51 -6.79 -3.32
C LYS A 46 -1.06 -5.40 -2.92
N TYR A 47 -0.89 -5.18 -1.62
CA TYR A 47 -0.43 -3.89 -1.10
C TYR A 47 0.96 -3.56 -1.66
N VAL A 48 1.88 -4.49 -1.54
CA VAL A 48 3.25 -4.28 -2.01
C VAL A 48 3.31 -4.13 -3.53
N GLU A 49 2.55 -4.93 -4.25
CA GLU A 49 2.48 -4.83 -5.71
C GLU A 49 1.94 -3.48 -6.17
N SER A 50 0.96 -2.95 -5.43
CA SER A 50 0.40 -1.63 -5.75
C SER A 50 1.43 -0.53 -5.57
N LEU A 51 2.26 -0.63 -4.55
CA LEU A 51 3.35 0.31 -4.34
C LEU A 51 4.38 0.22 -5.48
N GLY A 52 4.68 -1.01 -5.90
CA GLY A 52 5.61 -1.25 -7.00
C GLY A 52 5.10 -0.71 -8.32
N ALA A 53 3.80 -0.88 -8.59
CA ALA A 53 3.19 -0.36 -9.80
C ALA A 53 3.32 1.16 -9.89
N ASN A 54 3.10 1.84 -8.75
CA ASN A 54 3.25 3.29 -8.70
C ASN A 54 4.70 3.69 -8.98
N LEU A 55 5.65 2.94 -8.44
CA LEU A 55 7.06 3.20 -8.65
C LEU A 55 7.44 3.04 -10.13
N GLU A 56 6.90 2.01 -10.79
CA GLU A 56 7.15 1.78 -12.20
C GLU A 56 6.64 2.93 -13.07
N VAL A 57 5.46 3.43 -12.77
CA VAL A 57 4.89 4.56 -13.50
C VAL A 57 5.80 5.77 -13.38
N ASN A 58 6.30 6.03 -12.18
CA ASN A 58 7.20 7.15 -11.95
C ASN A 58 8.54 6.96 -12.65
N ALA A 59 9.00 5.73 -12.77
CA ALA A 59 10.29 5.44 -13.42
C ALA A 59 10.23 5.66 -14.92
N ILE A 60 9.07 5.46 -15.53
CA ILE A 60 8.90 5.64 -16.97
C ILE A 60 8.86 7.12 -17.34
N MET A 61 8.40 7.95 -16.43
CA MET A 61 8.32 9.38 -16.64
C MET A 61 9.66 10.06 -16.40
#